data_abb3454beb3c8d5314b922f2ec66e09c
#
_entry.id   abb3454beb3c8d5314b922f2ec66e09c
#
_cell.length_a   1.000
_cell.length_b   1.000
_cell.length_c   1.000
_cell.angle_alpha   90.00
_cell.angle_beta   90.00
_cell.angle_gamma   90.00
#
_symmetry.space_group_name_H-M   'P 1'
#
loop_
_entity.id
_entity.type
_entity.pdbx_description
1 polymer ?
#
loop_
_entity_poly.entity_id
_entity_poly.type
_entity_poly.pdbx_seq_one_letter_code
_entity_poly.pdbx_strand_id
1 'polypeptide(L)'
;MDFKVIWSDEAIADLCDICSYIAQDNPEAALRMGNGILDHVRILARFPFIGPTYPRGARGPLREIVFRSYRIFYDVSEELRRVDILHVWHGAREEPEF
;
A
#
# COMPACT_ATOMS: atom_id res chain seq x y z
N MET A 1 -16.34 -11.04 -9.04
CA MET A 1 -16.61 -10.59 -7.66
C MET A 1 -15.36 -9.97 -7.08
N ASP A 2 -15.49 -8.80 -6.46
CA ASP A 2 -14.33 -8.05 -6.00
C ASP A 2 -13.74 -8.64 -4.72
N PHE A 3 -12.42 -8.44 -4.55
CA PHE A 3 -11.74 -8.73 -3.30
C PHE A 3 -11.95 -7.59 -2.33
N LYS A 4 -11.97 -7.89 -1.05
CA LYS A 4 -12.03 -6.88 0.00
C LYS A 4 -10.63 -6.37 0.30
N VAL A 5 -10.43 -5.06 0.31
CA VAL A 5 -9.14 -4.44 0.61
C VAL A 5 -9.13 -3.98 2.06
N ILE A 6 -8.18 -4.50 2.82
CA ILE A 6 -8.03 -4.21 4.25
C ILE A 6 -6.68 -3.53 4.47
N TRP A 7 -6.68 -2.44 5.19
CA TRP A 7 -5.46 -1.73 5.59
C TRP A 7 -4.99 -2.24 6.95
N SER A 8 -3.76 -2.71 7.03
CA SER A 8 -3.16 -3.08 8.32
C SER A 8 -2.96 -1.81 9.17
N ASP A 9 -2.80 -2.00 10.47
CA ASP A 9 -2.50 -0.89 11.38
C ASP A 9 -1.18 -0.23 11.00
N GLU A 10 -0.19 -1.00 10.59
CA GLU A 10 1.11 -0.50 10.14
C GLU A 10 0.98 0.35 8.88
N ALA A 11 0.18 -0.09 7.92
CA ALA A 11 -0.03 0.65 6.69
C ALA A 11 -0.78 1.97 6.94
N ILE A 12 -1.75 1.96 7.86
CA ILE A 12 -2.46 3.17 8.27
C ILE A 12 -1.48 4.14 8.93
N ALA A 13 -0.63 3.65 9.83
CA ALA A 13 0.37 4.47 10.49
C ALA A 13 1.36 5.06 9.48
N ASP A 14 1.81 4.26 8.50
CA ASP A 14 2.68 4.72 7.43
C ASP A 14 2.03 5.86 6.64
N LEU A 15 0.78 5.70 6.28
CA LEU A 15 0.06 6.74 5.52
C LEU A 15 -0.10 8.02 6.34
N CYS A 16 -0.42 7.88 7.62
CA CYS A 16 -0.52 9.03 8.53
C CYS A 16 0.81 9.78 8.64
N ASP A 17 1.92 9.05 8.75
CA ASP A 17 3.26 9.65 8.83
C ASP A 17 3.60 10.40 7.55
N ILE A 18 3.30 9.83 6.39
CA ILE A 18 3.53 10.46 5.10
C ILE A 18 2.74 11.76 5.00
N CYS A 19 1.44 11.70 5.31
CA CYS A 19 0.58 12.88 5.22
C CYS A 19 0.97 13.96 6.22
N SER A 20 1.34 13.58 7.44
CA SER A 20 1.78 14.52 8.48
C SER A 20 3.06 15.24 8.07
N TYR A 21 4.01 14.51 7.47
CA TYR A 21 5.25 15.08 6.99
C TYR A 21 5.01 16.13 5.89
N ILE A 22 4.19 15.78 4.91
CA ILE A 22 3.86 16.69 3.80
C ILE A 22 3.09 17.92 4.30
N ALA A 23 2.19 17.70 5.26
CA ALA A 23 1.33 18.77 5.79
C ALA A 23 2.12 19.85 6.54
N GLN A 24 3.33 19.56 7.00
CA GLN A 24 4.19 20.56 7.63
C GLN A 24 4.45 21.75 6.69
N ASP A 25 4.60 21.45 5.40
CA ASP A 25 4.87 22.48 4.39
C ASP A 25 3.61 22.83 3.59
N ASN A 26 2.73 21.87 3.35
CA ASN A 26 1.59 22.07 2.47
C ASN A 26 0.45 21.11 2.81
N PRO A 27 -0.52 21.54 3.63
CA PRO A 27 -1.66 20.69 4.02
C PRO A 27 -2.51 20.22 2.84
N GLU A 28 -2.67 21.05 1.79
CA GLU A 28 -3.45 20.64 0.61
C GLU A 28 -2.74 19.54 -0.15
N ALA A 29 -1.42 19.60 -0.27
CA ALA A 29 -0.64 18.55 -0.92
C ALA A 29 -0.73 17.24 -0.14
N ALA A 30 -0.74 17.31 1.20
CA ALA A 30 -0.91 16.14 2.05
C ALA A 30 -2.26 15.46 1.78
N LEU A 31 -3.32 16.24 1.66
CA LEU A 31 -4.65 15.72 1.39
C LEU A 31 -4.72 15.07 0.01
N ARG A 32 -4.13 15.70 -1.00
CA ARG A 32 -4.06 15.11 -2.34
C ARG A 32 -3.28 13.81 -2.36
N MET A 33 -2.17 13.75 -1.65
CA MET A 33 -1.35 12.53 -1.58
C MET A 33 -2.11 11.39 -0.91
N GLY A 34 -2.71 11.67 0.25
CA GLY A 34 -3.46 10.66 0.99
C GLY A 34 -4.63 10.11 0.17
N ASN A 35 -5.41 10.99 -0.42
CA ASN A 35 -6.54 10.58 -1.27
C ASN A 35 -6.06 9.83 -2.50
N GLY A 36 -4.95 10.26 -3.11
CA GLY A 36 -4.37 9.60 -4.27
C GLY A 36 -3.95 8.16 -3.97
N ILE A 37 -3.30 7.95 -2.83
CA ILE A 37 -2.89 6.61 -2.40
C ILE A 37 -4.12 5.74 -2.15
N LEU A 38 -5.11 6.25 -1.43
CA LEU A 38 -6.34 5.50 -1.15
C LEU A 38 -7.06 5.10 -2.44
N ASP A 39 -7.18 6.03 -3.39
CA ASP A 39 -7.81 5.76 -4.67
C ASP A 39 -7.02 4.75 -5.50
N HIS A 40 -5.71 4.88 -5.51
CA HIS A 40 -4.84 3.97 -6.27
C HIS A 40 -4.95 2.53 -5.76
N VAL A 41 -5.02 2.37 -4.45
CA VAL A 41 -5.12 1.05 -3.82
C VAL A 41 -6.45 0.36 -4.14
N ARG A 42 -7.51 1.11 -4.46
CA ARG A 42 -8.81 0.54 -4.80
C ARG A 42 -8.78 -0.37 -6.02
N ILE A 43 -7.82 -0.19 -6.92
CA ILE A 43 -7.69 -1.06 -8.09
C ILE A 43 -7.48 -2.52 -7.67
N LEU A 44 -6.90 -2.76 -6.50
CA LEU A 44 -6.62 -4.11 -6.01
C LEU A 44 -7.86 -4.91 -5.70
N ALA A 45 -9.01 -4.24 -5.49
CA ALA A 45 -10.28 -4.94 -5.30
C ALA A 45 -10.68 -5.73 -6.55
N ARG A 46 -10.37 -5.20 -7.74
CA ARG A 46 -10.70 -5.84 -9.02
C ARG A 46 -9.52 -6.59 -9.61
N PHE A 47 -8.32 -6.11 -9.39
CA PHE A 47 -7.10 -6.67 -9.98
C PHE A 47 -6.05 -6.92 -8.89
N PRO A 48 -6.32 -7.87 -7.97
CA PRO A 48 -5.44 -8.07 -6.81
C PRO A 48 -4.04 -8.55 -7.19
N PHE A 49 -3.87 -9.17 -8.34
CA PHE A 49 -2.58 -9.72 -8.76
C PHE A 49 -1.81 -8.82 -9.72
N ILE A 50 -2.24 -7.56 -9.86
CA ILE A 50 -1.62 -6.63 -10.81
C ILE A 50 -0.18 -6.26 -10.44
N GLY A 51 0.14 -6.21 -9.16
CA GLY A 51 1.48 -5.86 -8.70
C GLY A 51 2.45 -7.01 -8.85
N PRO A 52 3.70 -6.74 -9.25
CA PRO A 52 4.74 -7.77 -9.31
C PRO A 52 5.03 -8.34 -7.94
N THR A 53 5.53 -9.57 -7.92
CA THR A 53 5.81 -10.27 -6.67
C THR A 53 7.24 -10.05 -6.20
N TYR A 54 7.40 -10.07 -4.89
CA TYR A 54 8.70 -10.22 -4.23
C TYR A 54 8.80 -11.63 -3.66
N PRO A 55 9.95 -12.29 -3.79
CA PRO A 55 10.10 -13.64 -3.26
C PRO A 55 10.29 -13.71 -1.74
N ARG A 56 10.08 -12.61 -1.04
CA ARG A 56 10.35 -12.49 0.39
C ARG A 56 9.08 -12.35 1.20
N GLY A 57 8.40 -13.42 1.44
CA GLY A 57 7.28 -13.39 2.35
C GLY A 57 7.22 -14.68 3.13
N ALA A 58 6.96 -14.61 4.42
CA ALA A 58 6.78 -15.78 5.27
C ALA A 58 5.52 -16.55 4.88
N ARG A 59 4.60 -15.91 4.17
CA ARG A 59 3.30 -16.47 3.79
C ARG A 59 3.07 -16.53 2.29
N GLY A 60 4.15 -16.56 1.51
CA GLY A 60 4.07 -16.52 0.08
C GLY A 60 4.55 -15.18 -0.48
N PRO A 61 4.39 -14.96 -1.78
CA PRO A 61 4.96 -13.78 -2.41
C PRO A 61 4.25 -12.50 -1.98
N LEU A 62 5.02 -11.57 -1.47
CA LEU A 62 4.62 -10.20 -1.26
C LEU A 62 4.48 -9.52 -2.62
N ARG A 63 3.51 -8.63 -2.76
CA ARG A 63 3.31 -7.86 -3.98
C ARG A 63 3.47 -6.37 -3.72
N GLU A 64 3.76 -5.62 -4.79
CA GLU A 64 3.96 -4.18 -4.71
C GLU A 64 3.23 -3.47 -5.84
N ILE A 65 2.63 -2.32 -5.52
CA ILE A 65 2.25 -1.32 -6.53
C ILE A 65 2.91 0.00 -6.14
N VAL A 66 3.05 0.90 -7.11
CA VAL A 66 3.71 2.19 -6.90
C VAL A 66 2.73 3.31 -7.20
N PHE A 67 2.70 4.30 -6.31
CA PHE A 67 1.99 5.55 -6.54
C PHE A 67 2.97 6.71 -6.32
N ARG A 68 3.34 7.39 -7.40
CA ARG A 68 4.35 8.46 -7.38
C ARG A 68 5.65 7.93 -6.78
N SER A 69 6.12 8.53 -5.67
CA SER A 69 7.36 8.12 -5.01
C SER A 69 7.17 7.07 -3.94
N TYR A 70 5.96 6.52 -3.79
CA TYR A 70 5.64 5.61 -2.69
C TYR A 70 5.39 4.21 -3.20
N ARG A 71 5.90 3.24 -2.43
CA ARG A 71 5.75 1.81 -2.68
C ARG A 71 4.70 1.27 -1.70
N ILE A 72 3.71 0.57 -2.23
CA ILE A 72 2.61 0.01 -1.45
C ILE A 72 2.74 -1.51 -1.50
N PHE A 73 3.04 -2.09 -0.35
CA PHE A 73 3.24 -3.54 -0.22
C PHE A 73 1.96 -4.19 0.28
N TYR A 74 1.60 -5.30 -0.35
CA TYR A 74 0.37 -6.01 0.00
C TYR A 74 0.50 -7.50 -0.24
N ASP A 75 -0.37 -8.28 0.38
CA ASP A 75 -0.54 -9.68 0.04
C ASP A 75 -1.99 -9.98 -0.33
N VAL A 76 -2.21 -11.13 -0.97
CA VAL A 76 -3.52 -11.52 -1.47
C VAL A 76 -3.86 -12.89 -0.92
N SER A 77 -5.05 -13.03 -0.34
CA SER A 77 -5.63 -14.29 0.05
C SER A 77 -6.79 -14.61 -0.89
N GLU A 78 -6.60 -15.56 -1.79
CA GLU A 78 -7.69 -16.02 -2.67
C GLU A 78 -8.78 -16.70 -1.87
N GLU A 79 -8.37 -17.46 -0.87
CA GLU A 79 -9.28 -18.21 -0.01
C GLU A 79 -10.25 -17.28 0.70
N LEU A 80 -9.74 -16.18 1.25
CA LEU A 80 -10.54 -15.18 1.96
C LEU A 80 -11.08 -14.09 1.04
N ARG A 81 -10.66 -14.08 -0.22
CA ARG A 81 -10.96 -13.04 -1.20
C ARG A 81 -10.65 -11.66 -0.62
N ARG A 82 -9.43 -11.53 -0.11
CA ARG A 82 -8.99 -10.34 0.63
C ARG A 82 -7.60 -9.92 0.21
N VAL A 83 -7.41 -8.62 0.11
CA VAL A 83 -6.10 -7.98 -0.09
C VAL A 83 -5.76 -7.27 1.21
N ASP A 84 -4.62 -7.59 1.80
CA ASP A 84 -4.12 -6.92 2.99
C ASP A 84 -3.01 -5.95 2.62
N ILE A 85 -3.23 -4.66 2.85
CA ILE A 85 -2.20 -3.64 2.64
C ILE A 85 -1.29 -3.64 3.85
N LEU A 86 -0.01 -3.95 3.65
CA LEU A 86 0.93 -4.18 4.74
C LEU A 86 1.74 -2.95 5.10
N HIS A 87 2.26 -2.23 4.09
CA HIS A 87 3.09 -1.05 4.31
C HIS A 87 2.99 -0.10 3.14
N VAL A 88 3.21 1.19 3.43
CA VAL A 88 3.37 2.24 2.42
C VAL A 88 4.68 2.96 2.73
N TRP A 89 5.69 2.83 1.85
CA TRP A 89 7.02 3.35 2.09
C TRP A 89 7.48 4.25 0.94
N HIS A 90 8.32 5.21 1.26
CA HIS A 90 8.97 6.01 0.23
C HIS A 90 9.87 5.11 -0.62
N GLY A 91 9.87 5.34 -1.94
CA GLY A 91 10.59 4.47 -2.88
C GLY A 91 12.10 4.42 -2.69
N ALA A 92 12.69 5.45 -2.05
CA ALA A 92 14.11 5.48 -1.74
C ALA A 92 14.49 4.66 -0.51
N ARG A 93 13.50 4.20 0.25
CA ARG A 93 13.73 3.40 1.45
C ARG A 93 14.11 1.98 1.08
N GLU A 94 14.95 1.34 1.92
CA GLU A 94 15.35 -0.04 1.71
C GLU A 94 14.15 -0.97 1.70
N GLU A 95 14.30 -2.12 1.02
CA GLU A 95 13.25 -3.13 0.99
C GLU A 95 12.94 -3.64 2.38
N PRO A 96 11.64 -3.88 2.67
CA PRO A 96 11.27 -4.43 3.97
C PRO A 96 11.77 -5.85 4.16
N GLU A 97 12.13 -6.17 5.37
CA GLU A 97 12.39 -7.55 5.79
C GLU A 97 11.13 -8.05 6.49
N PHE A 98 10.51 -9.03 5.86
CA PHE A 98 9.28 -9.64 6.39
C PHE A 98 9.54 -11.03 6.92
#